data_233fc827aff95020f9457683132dc718
#
_entry.id   233fc827aff95020f9457683132dc718
#
_cell.length_a   1.000
_cell.length_b   1.000
_cell.length_c   1.000
_cell.angle_alpha   90.00
_cell.angle_beta   90.00
_cell.angle_gamma   90.00
#
_symmetry.space_group_name_H-M   'P 1'
#
loop_
_entity.id
_entity.type
_entity.pdbx_description
1 polymer ?
#
loop_
_entity_poly.entity_id
_entity_poly.type
_entity_poly.pdbx_seq_one_letter_code
_entity_poly.pdbx_strand_id
1 'polypeptide(L)'
;SNLFALSELGNIYSRIMNPTCDVLEQRVAALEGGAAALAVSSGQTATAYALQNIAKAGDNIVSSTDLYGGTWNQLNNTFKDMGIEVRFVDPKDPNSFAEATDDKTRAYFAETLPNPKLEVFPIKEVSDIGRKFGIPLIIDNTAAPVLCKPFEHGAAVIVYSSTKYIGGHGTSIGGLIVDGGNFDWAGAGDRQPALNNPDPSYHGAVFTVAAAPLGPIAYILKARTTILRDLGGA
;
A
#
# COMPACT_ATOMS: atom_id res chain seq x y z
N SER A 1 -5.14 -12.51 -30.48
CA SER A 1 -4.71 -11.15 -30.83
C SER A 1 -3.33 -10.90 -30.23
N ASN A 2 -2.59 -9.98 -30.82
CA ASN A 2 -1.22 -9.63 -30.45
C ASN A 2 -1.11 -9.19 -28.97
N LEU A 3 -2.13 -8.53 -28.43
CA LEU A 3 -2.20 -8.10 -27.04
C LEU A 3 -2.16 -9.29 -26.08
N PHE A 4 -2.96 -10.34 -26.33
CA PHE A 4 -2.95 -11.55 -25.49
C PHE A 4 -1.67 -12.37 -25.64
N ALA A 5 -1.02 -12.29 -26.79
CA ALA A 5 0.28 -12.91 -27.03
C ALA A 5 1.45 -12.10 -26.47
N LEU A 6 1.19 -10.94 -25.86
CA LEU A 6 2.18 -9.99 -25.37
C LEU A 6 3.20 -9.53 -26.44
N SER A 7 2.84 -9.65 -27.70
CA SER A 7 3.63 -9.13 -28.82
C SER A 7 3.34 -7.65 -29.13
N GLU A 8 2.33 -7.10 -28.49
CA GLU A 8 1.94 -5.69 -28.54
C GLU A 8 1.52 -5.25 -27.15
N LEU A 9 1.93 -4.06 -26.72
CA LEU A 9 1.53 -3.49 -25.42
C LEU A 9 0.19 -2.74 -25.56
N GLY A 10 -0.70 -2.90 -24.61
CA GLY A 10 -1.99 -2.18 -24.58
C GLY A 10 -2.92 -2.68 -23.50
N ASN A 11 -4.08 -2.05 -23.40
CA ASN A 11 -5.12 -2.42 -22.43
C ASN A 11 -5.81 -3.72 -22.86
N ILE A 12 -5.74 -4.75 -22.04
CA ILE A 12 -6.28 -6.07 -22.33
C ILE A 12 -7.64 -6.29 -21.69
N TYR A 13 -7.75 -5.96 -20.38
CA TYR A 13 -8.94 -6.26 -19.59
C TYR A 13 -9.12 -5.27 -18.44
N SER A 14 -10.30 -4.67 -18.33
CA SER A 14 -10.56 -3.54 -17.42
C SER A 14 -10.34 -3.84 -15.93
N ARG A 15 -10.46 -5.10 -15.49
CA ARG A 15 -10.15 -5.47 -14.09
C ARG A 15 -8.66 -5.29 -13.75
N ILE A 16 -7.78 -5.41 -14.75
CA ILE A 16 -6.32 -5.32 -14.55
C ILE A 16 -5.84 -3.91 -14.91
N MET A 17 -6.31 -3.39 -16.05
CA MET A 17 -5.90 -2.09 -16.58
C MET A 17 -7.03 -1.49 -17.42
N ASN A 18 -7.27 -0.20 -17.22
CA ASN A 18 -8.29 0.56 -17.94
C ASN A 18 -7.76 1.97 -18.22
N PRO A 19 -7.87 2.51 -19.44
CA PRO A 19 -7.32 3.81 -19.78
C PRO A 19 -7.91 4.97 -18.95
N THR A 20 -9.16 4.86 -18.51
CA THR A 20 -9.77 5.87 -17.64
C THR A 20 -9.19 5.84 -16.23
N CYS A 21 -9.01 4.64 -15.66
CA CYS A 21 -8.34 4.48 -14.36
C CYS A 21 -6.86 4.92 -14.44
N ASP A 22 -6.18 4.60 -15.55
CA ASP A 22 -4.78 4.95 -15.77
C ASP A 22 -4.55 6.47 -15.73
N VAL A 23 -5.45 7.27 -16.30
CA VAL A 23 -5.37 8.74 -16.19
C VAL A 23 -5.40 9.22 -14.75
N LEU A 24 -6.28 8.65 -13.92
CA LEU A 24 -6.35 8.96 -12.49
C LEU A 24 -5.07 8.52 -11.76
N GLU A 25 -4.63 7.28 -12.02
CA GLU A 25 -3.45 6.68 -11.40
C GLU A 25 -2.20 7.51 -11.67
N GLN A 26 -1.92 7.84 -12.93
CA GLN A 26 -0.77 8.66 -13.32
C GLN A 26 -0.84 10.06 -12.71
N ARG A 27 -2.01 10.69 -12.70
CA ARG A 27 -2.19 12.04 -12.15
C ARG A 27 -1.92 12.07 -10.65
N VAL A 28 -2.48 11.12 -9.88
CA VAL A 28 -2.29 11.09 -8.43
C VAL A 28 -0.85 10.72 -8.09
N ALA A 29 -0.24 9.75 -8.79
CA ALA A 29 1.18 9.45 -8.62
C ALA A 29 2.05 10.70 -8.83
N ALA A 30 1.82 11.47 -9.90
CA ALA A 30 2.57 12.70 -10.17
C ALA A 30 2.34 13.78 -9.11
N LEU A 31 1.09 13.96 -8.64
CA LEU A 31 0.76 14.94 -7.61
C LEU A 31 1.42 14.63 -6.27
N GLU A 32 1.54 13.35 -5.90
CA GLU A 32 2.14 12.91 -4.65
C GLU A 32 3.66 12.70 -4.75
N GLY A 33 4.24 12.73 -5.96
CA GLY A 33 5.65 12.43 -6.18
C GLY A 33 5.97 10.93 -6.08
N GLY A 34 4.97 10.08 -6.37
CA GLY A 34 5.10 8.63 -6.40
C GLY A 34 5.55 8.09 -7.76
N ALA A 35 6.01 6.85 -7.78
CA ALA A 35 6.43 6.15 -9.01
C ALA A 35 5.25 5.62 -9.83
N ALA A 36 4.20 5.13 -9.17
CA ALA A 36 2.99 4.61 -9.82
C ALA A 36 1.82 4.54 -8.82
N ALA A 37 0.60 4.42 -9.34
CA ALA A 37 -0.59 4.26 -8.52
C ALA A 37 -1.53 3.18 -9.06
N LEU A 38 -2.50 2.78 -8.23
CA LEU A 38 -3.51 1.78 -8.52
C LEU A 38 -4.87 2.27 -8.01
N ALA A 39 -5.86 2.41 -8.90
CA ALA A 39 -7.23 2.72 -8.55
C ALA A 39 -7.97 1.46 -8.08
N VAL A 40 -8.74 1.61 -7.01
CA VAL A 40 -9.54 0.53 -6.40
C VAL A 40 -10.90 1.05 -5.97
N SER A 41 -11.82 0.15 -5.61
CA SER A 41 -13.24 0.47 -5.40
C SER A 41 -13.54 1.34 -4.17
N SER A 42 -12.65 1.39 -3.19
CA SER A 42 -12.85 2.18 -1.96
C SER A 42 -11.56 2.38 -1.19
N GLY A 43 -11.56 3.32 -0.23
CA GLY A 43 -10.43 3.49 0.69
C GLY A 43 -10.17 2.24 1.54
N GLN A 44 -11.22 1.53 1.97
CA GLN A 44 -11.07 0.27 2.71
C GLN A 44 -10.43 -0.83 1.85
N THR A 45 -10.78 -0.90 0.56
CA THR A 45 -10.11 -1.79 -0.39
C THR A 45 -8.64 -1.38 -0.59
N ALA A 46 -8.36 -0.08 -0.66
CA ALA A 46 -6.98 0.42 -0.77
C ALA A 46 -6.12 -0.02 0.41
N THR A 47 -6.61 0.16 1.64
CA THR A 47 -5.92 -0.29 2.85
C THR A 47 -5.74 -1.81 2.86
N ALA A 48 -6.82 -2.57 2.58
CA ALA A 48 -6.76 -4.03 2.55
C ALA A 48 -5.75 -4.54 1.53
N TYR A 49 -5.81 -4.07 0.29
CA TYR A 49 -4.94 -4.54 -0.78
C TYR A 49 -3.48 -4.11 -0.57
N ALA A 50 -3.26 -2.89 -0.06
CA ALA A 50 -1.92 -2.43 0.25
C ALA A 50 -1.21 -3.36 1.27
N LEU A 51 -1.92 -3.76 2.30
CA LEU A 51 -1.37 -4.63 3.35
C LEU A 51 -1.29 -6.10 2.92
N GLN A 52 -2.36 -6.65 2.30
CA GLN A 52 -2.39 -8.04 1.84
C GLN A 52 -1.43 -8.31 0.67
N ASN A 53 -1.01 -7.28 -0.03
CA ASN A 53 0.02 -7.39 -1.07
C ASN A 53 1.35 -7.94 -0.53
N ILE A 54 1.64 -7.70 0.75
CA ILE A 54 2.91 -8.07 1.40
C ILE A 54 2.76 -8.90 2.67
N ALA A 55 1.57 -8.98 3.26
CA ALA A 55 1.28 -9.78 4.45
C ALA A 55 0.27 -10.89 4.14
N LYS A 56 0.47 -12.06 4.73
CA LYS A 56 -0.39 -13.24 4.62
C LYS A 56 -0.65 -13.86 5.98
N ALA A 57 -1.48 -14.90 6.03
CA ALA A 57 -1.72 -15.67 7.25
C ALA A 57 -0.40 -16.09 7.94
N GLY A 58 -0.28 -15.81 9.23
CA GLY A 58 0.91 -16.04 10.03
C GLY A 58 1.90 -14.87 10.08
N ASP A 59 1.69 -13.82 9.28
CA ASP A 59 2.42 -12.54 9.37
C ASP A 59 1.71 -11.57 10.34
N ASN A 60 2.40 -10.49 10.71
CA ASN A 60 1.80 -9.39 11.45
C ASN A 60 2.10 -8.01 10.87
N ILE A 61 1.29 -7.06 11.30
CA ILE A 61 1.38 -5.63 10.98
C ILE A 61 1.41 -4.87 12.29
N VAL A 62 2.27 -3.87 12.42
CA VAL A 62 2.23 -2.92 13.53
C VAL A 62 1.50 -1.67 13.09
N SER A 63 0.44 -1.31 13.79
CA SER A 63 -0.44 -0.19 13.42
C SER A 63 -0.57 0.82 14.55
N SER A 64 -0.72 2.10 14.19
CA SER A 64 -1.19 3.11 15.12
C SER A 64 -2.53 2.71 15.72
N THR A 65 -2.76 3.05 17.02
CA THR A 65 -4.09 2.97 17.63
C THR A 65 -5.04 4.04 17.11
N ASP A 66 -4.50 5.13 16.56
CA ASP A 66 -5.26 6.29 16.13
C ASP A 66 -5.60 6.13 14.65
N LEU A 67 -6.81 5.66 14.38
CA LEU A 67 -7.32 5.34 13.05
C LEU A 67 -8.81 5.72 12.93
N TYR A 68 -9.24 5.87 11.70
CA TYR A 68 -10.66 5.84 11.35
C TYR A 68 -11.29 4.52 11.85
N GLY A 69 -12.46 4.63 12.47
CA GLY A 69 -13.12 3.47 13.09
C GLY A 69 -13.34 2.28 12.15
N GLY A 70 -13.63 2.53 10.86
CA GLY A 70 -13.74 1.47 9.86
C GLY A 70 -12.43 0.74 9.61
N THR A 71 -11.32 1.47 9.54
CA THR A 71 -9.97 0.89 9.37
C THR A 71 -9.56 0.10 10.62
N TRP A 72 -9.82 0.66 11.81
CA TRP A 72 -9.56 -0.05 13.06
C TRP A 72 -10.32 -1.39 13.10
N ASN A 73 -11.61 -1.37 12.75
CA ASN A 73 -12.43 -2.59 12.71
C ASN A 73 -11.93 -3.59 11.67
N GLN A 74 -11.55 -3.12 10.47
CA GLN A 74 -10.99 -3.98 9.42
C GLN A 74 -9.72 -4.68 9.90
N LEU A 75 -8.80 -3.94 10.53
CA LEU A 75 -7.52 -4.46 11.00
C LEU A 75 -7.70 -5.39 12.22
N ASN A 76 -8.54 -5.00 13.17
CA ASN A 76 -8.73 -5.76 14.42
C ASN A 76 -9.54 -7.06 14.24
N ASN A 77 -10.47 -7.09 13.30
CA ASN A 77 -11.39 -8.21 13.12
C ASN A 77 -11.15 -8.93 11.79
N THR A 78 -11.35 -8.25 10.64
CA THR A 78 -11.27 -8.90 9.33
C THR A 78 -9.87 -9.48 9.05
N PHE A 79 -8.80 -8.74 9.35
CA PHE A 79 -7.43 -9.22 9.17
C PHE A 79 -7.11 -10.39 10.11
N LYS A 80 -7.62 -10.34 11.34
CA LYS A 80 -7.49 -11.45 12.28
C LYS A 80 -8.15 -12.73 11.75
N ASP A 81 -9.35 -12.61 11.18
CA ASP A 81 -10.05 -13.77 10.59
C ASP A 81 -9.30 -14.32 9.36
N MET A 82 -8.51 -13.49 8.67
CA MET A 82 -7.60 -13.90 7.59
C MET A 82 -6.27 -14.48 8.11
N GLY A 83 -6.08 -14.54 9.43
CA GLY A 83 -4.86 -15.07 10.06
C GLY A 83 -3.70 -14.07 10.09
N ILE A 84 -3.94 -12.79 9.83
CA ILE A 84 -2.95 -11.71 9.94
C ILE A 84 -3.15 -11.01 11.27
N GLU A 85 -2.13 -11.06 12.13
CA GLU A 85 -2.13 -10.35 13.41
C GLU A 85 -1.93 -8.85 13.17
N VAL A 86 -2.67 -8.00 13.90
CA VAL A 86 -2.39 -6.56 13.92
C VAL A 86 -2.11 -6.13 15.36
N ARG A 87 -0.93 -5.54 15.57
CA ARG A 87 -0.46 -5.03 16.85
C ARG A 87 -0.64 -3.54 16.89
N PHE A 88 -1.53 -3.06 17.73
CA PHE A 88 -1.81 -1.64 17.86
C PHE A 88 -0.88 -1.01 18.90
N VAL A 89 -0.26 0.11 18.53
CA VAL A 89 0.72 0.84 19.37
C VAL A 89 0.38 2.33 19.45
N ASP A 90 0.89 2.99 20.48
CA ASP A 90 0.70 4.43 20.67
C ASP A 90 1.55 5.22 19.66
N PRO A 91 0.95 5.98 18.74
CA PRO A 91 1.70 6.75 17.74
C PRO A 91 2.48 7.94 18.34
N LYS A 92 2.22 8.33 19.59
CA LYS A 92 2.97 9.39 20.29
C LYS A 92 4.38 8.95 20.67
N ASP A 93 4.61 7.66 20.77
CA ASP A 93 5.93 7.08 20.96
C ASP A 93 6.34 6.27 19.71
N PRO A 94 7.14 6.84 18.80
CA PRO A 94 7.62 6.13 17.63
C PRO A 94 8.37 4.82 17.95
N ASN A 95 9.02 4.70 19.13
CA ASN A 95 9.73 3.49 19.51
C ASN A 95 8.78 2.32 19.77
N SER A 96 7.52 2.57 20.10
CA SER A 96 6.50 1.54 20.27
C SER A 96 6.35 0.65 19.03
N PHE A 97 6.60 1.20 17.83
CA PHE A 97 6.60 0.43 16.58
C PHE A 97 7.77 -0.56 16.55
N ALA A 98 8.97 -0.15 16.99
CA ALA A 98 10.13 -1.04 17.07
C ALA A 98 9.90 -2.16 18.11
N GLU A 99 9.38 -1.82 19.27
CA GLU A 99 9.12 -2.76 20.36
C GLU A 99 8.09 -3.85 19.99
N ALA A 100 7.10 -3.50 19.16
CA ALA A 100 6.09 -4.43 18.66
C ALA A 100 6.55 -5.26 17.45
N THR A 101 7.74 -4.97 16.90
CA THR A 101 8.28 -5.62 15.70
C THR A 101 8.92 -6.96 16.02
N ASP A 102 8.63 -7.96 15.18
CA ASP A 102 9.31 -9.26 15.18
C ASP A 102 9.60 -9.74 13.74
N ASP A 103 10.06 -10.99 13.58
CA ASP A 103 10.43 -11.55 12.27
C ASP A 103 9.23 -11.74 11.32
N LYS A 104 8.01 -11.69 11.83
CA LYS A 104 6.77 -11.81 11.05
C LYS A 104 6.16 -10.47 10.65
N THR A 105 6.71 -9.36 11.15
CA THR A 105 6.21 -8.02 10.83
C THR A 105 6.53 -7.66 9.37
N ARG A 106 5.50 -7.28 8.59
CA ARG A 106 5.62 -6.96 7.15
C ARG A 106 5.42 -5.49 6.83
N ALA A 107 4.63 -4.77 7.63
CA ALA A 107 4.36 -3.37 7.43
C ALA A 107 4.12 -2.64 8.74
N TYR A 108 4.37 -1.33 8.72
CA TYR A 108 3.80 -0.36 9.64
C TYR A 108 2.64 0.34 8.96
N PHE A 109 1.58 0.64 9.72
CA PHE A 109 0.39 1.32 9.21
C PHE A 109 -0.05 2.45 10.13
N ALA A 110 -0.42 3.59 9.54
CA ALA A 110 -0.97 4.76 10.25
C ALA A 110 -1.80 5.66 9.33
N GLU A 111 -2.45 6.65 9.90
CA GLU A 111 -3.08 7.77 9.18
C GLU A 111 -2.32 9.06 9.45
N THR A 112 -2.13 9.89 8.42
CA THR A 112 -1.43 11.20 8.55
C THR A 112 -2.11 12.11 9.56
N LEU A 113 -3.44 12.20 9.47
CA LEU A 113 -4.35 12.93 10.36
C LEU A 113 -5.53 12.02 10.70
N PRO A 114 -5.43 11.22 11.79
CA PRO A 114 -6.43 10.22 12.12
C PRO A 114 -7.77 10.84 12.52
N ASN A 115 -8.86 10.29 11.99
CA ASN A 115 -10.20 10.67 12.37
C ASN A 115 -10.64 9.82 13.60
N PRO A 116 -11.07 10.42 14.75
CA PRO A 116 -11.36 11.86 14.95
C PRO A 116 -10.28 12.67 15.65
N LYS A 117 -9.16 12.09 16.05
CA LYS A 117 -8.19 12.75 16.93
C LYS A 117 -7.42 13.88 16.26
N LEU A 118 -7.14 13.79 14.96
CA LEU A 118 -6.43 14.78 14.15
C LEU A 118 -5.01 15.12 14.65
N GLU A 119 -4.40 14.26 15.46
CA GLU A 119 -3.01 14.40 15.88
C GLU A 119 -2.07 14.03 14.73
N VAL A 120 -1.12 14.90 14.41
CA VAL A 120 -0.18 14.67 13.30
C VAL A 120 0.70 13.47 13.61
N PHE A 121 0.70 12.49 12.71
CA PHE A 121 1.51 11.28 12.85
C PHE A 121 2.99 11.57 12.55
N PRO A 122 3.95 11.06 13.36
CA PRO A 122 5.39 11.26 13.18
C PRO A 122 5.95 10.38 12.06
N ILE A 123 5.62 10.73 10.80
CA ILE A 123 5.92 9.91 9.61
C ILE A 123 7.41 9.60 9.51
N LYS A 124 8.25 10.63 9.65
CA LYS A 124 9.70 10.49 9.46
C LYS A 124 10.32 9.54 10.48
N GLU A 125 10.00 9.73 11.75
CA GLU A 125 10.54 8.95 12.85
C GLU A 125 10.17 7.47 12.72
N VAL A 126 8.90 7.18 12.43
CA VAL A 126 8.42 5.81 12.26
C VAL A 126 8.94 5.17 10.96
N SER A 127 9.05 5.94 9.87
CA SER A 127 9.67 5.47 8.63
C SER A 127 11.13 5.12 8.82
N ASP A 128 11.89 5.96 9.53
CA ASP A 128 13.30 5.72 9.80
C ASP A 128 13.51 4.44 10.67
N ILE A 129 12.61 4.20 11.61
CA ILE A 129 12.60 2.95 12.39
C ILE A 129 12.30 1.77 11.47
N GLY A 130 11.25 1.83 10.67
CA GLY A 130 10.85 0.75 9.77
C GLY A 130 11.98 0.37 8.79
N ARG A 131 12.65 1.37 8.21
CA ARG A 131 13.76 1.14 7.27
C ARG A 131 14.91 0.34 7.89
N LYS A 132 15.21 0.52 9.18
CA LYS A 132 16.25 -0.25 9.88
C LYS A 132 15.92 -1.75 9.96
N PHE A 133 14.63 -2.08 9.96
CA PHE A 133 14.14 -3.45 9.97
C PHE A 133 13.73 -4.00 8.60
N GLY A 134 13.85 -3.22 7.52
CA GLY A 134 13.34 -3.57 6.20
C GLY A 134 11.79 -3.60 6.14
N ILE A 135 11.13 -2.78 6.96
CA ILE A 135 9.66 -2.69 7.07
C ILE A 135 9.18 -1.36 6.48
N PRO A 136 8.29 -1.37 5.46
CA PRO A 136 7.72 -0.15 4.89
C PRO A 136 6.69 0.47 5.82
N LEU A 137 6.61 1.80 5.86
CA LEU A 137 5.45 2.52 6.38
C LEU A 137 4.44 2.71 5.24
N ILE A 138 3.24 2.18 5.43
CA ILE A 138 2.05 2.43 4.60
C ILE A 138 1.18 3.41 5.36
N ILE A 139 0.81 4.53 4.72
CA ILE A 139 0.09 5.60 5.41
C ILE A 139 -1.16 6.01 4.65
N ASP A 140 -2.27 6.13 5.35
CA ASP A 140 -3.50 6.73 4.82
C ASP A 140 -3.41 8.26 4.92
N ASN A 141 -3.36 8.91 3.75
CA ASN A 141 -3.28 10.36 3.64
C ASN A 141 -4.62 10.99 3.22
N THR A 142 -5.73 10.30 3.42
CA THR A 142 -7.07 10.74 2.98
C THR A 142 -7.44 12.13 3.47
N ALA A 143 -7.03 12.52 4.69
CA ALA A 143 -7.36 13.82 5.27
C ALA A 143 -6.50 14.99 4.76
N ALA A 144 -5.37 14.71 4.08
CA ALA A 144 -4.42 15.74 3.66
C ALA A 144 -3.81 15.49 2.26
N PRO A 145 -4.63 15.13 1.23
CA PRO A 145 -4.09 14.87 -0.10
C PRO A 145 -3.40 16.12 -0.66
N VAL A 146 -2.23 15.93 -1.27
CA VAL A 146 -1.39 16.99 -1.86
C VAL A 146 -0.81 17.98 -0.84
N LEU A 147 -1.49 18.24 0.27
CA LEU A 147 -1.03 19.16 1.33
C LEU A 147 0.10 18.55 2.18
N CYS A 148 -0.06 17.31 2.58
CA CYS A 148 1.02 16.52 3.18
C CYS A 148 1.64 15.65 2.09
N LYS A 149 2.98 15.58 2.07
CA LYS A 149 3.77 14.77 1.13
C LYS A 149 4.47 13.63 1.88
N PRO A 150 3.77 12.53 2.22
CA PRO A 150 4.33 11.48 3.07
C PRO A 150 5.61 10.86 2.50
N PHE A 151 5.80 10.82 1.18
CA PHE A 151 7.02 10.30 0.55
C PHE A 151 8.27 11.13 0.88
N GLU A 152 8.13 12.46 1.02
CA GLU A 152 9.24 13.34 1.43
C GLU A 152 9.67 13.08 2.89
N HIS A 153 8.81 12.43 3.68
CA HIS A 153 9.05 12.05 5.06
C HIS A 153 9.36 10.55 5.24
N GLY A 154 9.52 9.81 4.13
CA GLY A 154 10.00 8.43 4.15
C GLY A 154 8.94 7.34 4.06
N ALA A 155 7.65 7.66 4.01
CA ALA A 155 6.61 6.67 3.74
C ALA A 155 6.91 5.91 2.43
N ALA A 156 6.60 4.62 2.39
CA ALA A 156 6.84 3.78 1.22
C ALA A 156 5.61 3.74 0.30
N VAL A 157 4.42 3.70 0.89
CA VAL A 157 3.14 3.60 0.19
C VAL A 157 2.13 4.53 0.83
N ILE A 158 1.32 5.18 0.01
CA ILE A 158 0.18 5.99 0.46
C ILE A 158 -1.10 5.30 0.00
N VAL A 159 -2.11 5.30 0.86
CA VAL A 159 -3.48 4.91 0.50
C VAL A 159 -4.43 6.09 0.65
N TYR A 160 -5.49 6.09 -0.15
CA TYR A 160 -6.52 7.11 -0.13
C TYR A 160 -7.92 6.52 -0.21
N SER A 161 -8.84 7.07 0.56
CA SER A 161 -10.25 7.10 0.17
C SER A 161 -10.46 8.27 -0.78
N SER A 162 -10.49 8.01 -2.10
CA SER A 162 -10.80 9.05 -3.08
C SER A 162 -12.23 9.56 -2.99
N THR A 163 -13.08 8.85 -2.24
CA THR A 163 -14.44 9.26 -1.85
C THR A 163 -14.47 10.63 -1.16
N LYS A 164 -13.40 10.99 -0.43
CA LYS A 164 -13.34 12.16 0.44
C LYS A 164 -12.80 13.38 -0.32
N TYR A 165 -11.65 13.92 0.06
CA TYR A 165 -11.15 15.18 -0.46
C TYR A 165 -10.75 15.13 -1.94
N ILE A 166 -10.28 13.98 -2.45
CA ILE A 166 -9.93 13.83 -3.88
C ILE A 166 -11.19 13.96 -4.75
N GLY A 167 -12.25 13.23 -4.44
CA GLY A 167 -13.53 13.34 -5.15
C GLY A 167 -14.28 14.62 -4.84
N GLY A 168 -14.18 15.11 -3.60
CA GLY A 168 -14.66 16.42 -3.15
C GLY A 168 -16.17 16.56 -2.95
N HIS A 169 -16.98 15.59 -3.35
CA HIS A 169 -18.44 15.71 -3.37
C HIS A 169 -19.15 14.64 -2.53
N GLY A 170 -18.48 13.58 -2.11
CA GLY A 170 -19.06 12.47 -1.36
C GLY A 170 -20.07 11.60 -2.13
N THR A 171 -20.20 11.81 -3.43
CA THR A 171 -21.19 11.12 -4.29
C THR A 171 -20.64 9.88 -4.98
N SER A 172 -19.30 9.71 -4.99
CA SER A 172 -18.63 8.59 -5.64
C SER A 172 -17.67 7.91 -4.70
N ILE A 173 -17.76 6.60 -4.60
CA ILE A 173 -16.85 5.78 -3.78
C ILE A 173 -15.64 5.38 -4.62
N GLY A 174 -14.46 5.48 -4.03
CA GLY A 174 -13.24 5.04 -4.67
C GLY A 174 -12.04 5.03 -3.72
N GLY A 175 -10.97 4.39 -4.14
CA GLY A 175 -9.71 4.32 -3.42
C GLY A 175 -8.52 4.37 -4.35
N LEU A 176 -7.36 4.65 -3.77
CA LEU A 176 -6.08 4.68 -4.49
C LEU A 176 -4.98 4.13 -3.60
N ILE A 177 -4.05 3.41 -4.22
CA ILE A 177 -2.77 3.02 -3.64
C ILE A 177 -1.68 3.71 -4.46
N VAL A 178 -0.75 4.41 -3.82
CA VAL A 178 0.37 5.07 -4.50
C VAL A 178 1.67 4.49 -3.97
N ASP A 179 2.50 3.98 -4.87
CA ASP A 179 3.85 3.49 -4.56
C ASP A 179 4.84 4.65 -4.70
N GLY A 180 5.60 4.91 -3.64
CA GLY A 180 6.61 5.97 -3.64
C GLY A 180 7.82 5.66 -4.52
N GLY A 181 8.09 4.38 -4.78
CA GLY A 181 9.31 3.94 -5.47
C GLY A 181 10.60 4.22 -4.68
N ASN A 182 10.47 4.59 -3.41
CA ASN A 182 11.56 5.06 -2.54
C ASN A 182 11.95 4.06 -1.44
N PHE A 183 11.32 2.88 -1.40
CA PHE A 183 11.64 1.83 -0.45
C PHE A 183 12.46 0.74 -1.13
N ASP A 184 13.53 0.29 -0.49
CA ASP A 184 14.40 -0.78 -1.00
C ASP A 184 13.78 -2.16 -0.73
N TRP A 185 12.82 -2.54 -1.57
CA TRP A 185 12.15 -3.83 -1.47
C TRP A 185 13.11 -5.01 -1.65
N ALA A 186 14.08 -4.89 -2.55
CA ALA A 186 15.07 -5.93 -2.79
C ALA A 186 16.04 -6.09 -1.62
N GLY A 187 16.54 -4.98 -1.08
CA GLY A 187 17.42 -4.97 0.08
C GLY A 187 16.75 -5.45 1.38
N ALA A 188 15.43 -5.36 1.46
CA ALA A 188 14.67 -5.90 2.59
C ALA A 188 14.66 -7.45 2.62
N GLY A 189 15.00 -8.14 1.52
CA GLY A 189 15.23 -9.58 1.45
C GLY A 189 14.08 -10.41 2.05
N ASP A 190 14.42 -11.29 2.99
CA ASP A 190 13.47 -12.21 3.65
C ASP A 190 12.42 -11.49 4.51
N ARG A 191 12.63 -10.22 4.83
CA ARG A 191 11.61 -9.40 5.50
C ARG A 191 10.40 -9.13 4.60
N GLN A 192 10.61 -9.13 3.27
CA GLN A 192 9.58 -8.91 2.25
C GLN A 192 9.49 -10.10 1.26
N PRO A 193 9.13 -11.32 1.75
CA PRO A 193 9.16 -12.52 0.92
C PRO A 193 8.15 -12.48 -0.22
N ALA A 194 7.07 -11.73 -0.09
CA ALA A 194 6.05 -11.61 -1.14
C ALA A 194 6.59 -10.97 -2.44
N LEU A 195 7.67 -10.19 -2.35
CA LEU A 195 8.31 -9.53 -3.49
C LEU A 195 9.65 -10.15 -3.87
N ASN A 196 10.31 -10.86 -2.93
CA ASN A 196 11.66 -11.38 -3.09
C ASN A 196 11.71 -12.90 -3.33
N ASN A 197 10.61 -13.63 -3.12
CA ASN A 197 10.55 -15.06 -3.41
C ASN A 197 9.86 -15.32 -4.76
N PRO A 198 10.16 -16.47 -5.40
CA PRO A 198 9.49 -16.89 -6.63
C PRO A 198 7.97 -16.96 -6.47
N ASP A 199 7.24 -16.29 -7.36
CA ASP A 199 5.78 -16.32 -7.38
C ASP A 199 5.26 -17.44 -8.29
N PRO A 200 4.48 -18.41 -7.77
CA PRO A 200 3.97 -19.51 -8.57
C PRO A 200 2.95 -19.09 -9.64
N SER A 201 2.26 -17.97 -9.44
CA SER A 201 1.30 -17.43 -10.43
C SER A 201 1.99 -16.86 -11.67
N TYR A 202 3.29 -16.59 -11.57
CA TYR A 202 4.13 -16.04 -12.65
C TYR A 202 5.34 -16.94 -12.95
N HIS A 203 5.15 -18.25 -12.92
CA HIS A 203 6.17 -19.25 -13.29
C HIS A 203 7.48 -19.10 -12.50
N GLY A 204 7.41 -18.66 -11.26
CA GLY A 204 8.56 -18.47 -10.40
C GLY A 204 9.27 -17.12 -10.56
N ALA A 205 8.66 -16.14 -11.23
CA ALA A 205 9.22 -14.81 -11.29
C ALA A 205 9.31 -14.16 -9.90
N VAL A 206 10.40 -13.44 -9.66
CA VAL A 206 10.62 -12.61 -8.45
C VAL A 206 10.29 -11.17 -8.80
N PHE A 207 9.32 -10.56 -8.13
CA PHE A 207 8.81 -9.24 -8.52
C PHE A 207 9.86 -8.14 -8.48
N THR A 208 10.75 -8.14 -7.49
CA THR A 208 11.86 -7.15 -7.41
C THR A 208 12.84 -7.27 -8.57
N VAL A 209 13.00 -8.46 -9.14
CA VAL A 209 13.86 -8.70 -10.32
C VAL A 209 13.09 -8.39 -11.60
N ALA A 210 11.86 -8.91 -11.73
CA ALA A 210 11.05 -8.75 -12.94
C ALA A 210 10.66 -7.29 -13.20
N ALA A 211 10.44 -6.50 -12.15
CA ALA A 211 10.08 -5.09 -12.28
C ALA A 211 11.29 -4.19 -12.54
N ALA A 212 12.53 -4.61 -12.27
CA ALA A 212 13.71 -3.76 -12.36
C ALA A 212 13.87 -3.00 -13.69
N PRO A 213 13.59 -3.60 -14.87
CA PRO A 213 13.63 -2.89 -16.15
C PRO A 213 12.55 -1.80 -16.31
N LEU A 214 11.48 -1.86 -15.51
CA LEU A 214 10.34 -0.96 -15.56
C LEU A 214 10.46 0.21 -14.56
N GLY A 215 11.47 0.18 -13.69
CA GLY A 215 11.68 1.13 -12.61
C GLY A 215 11.26 0.59 -11.23
N PRO A 216 11.22 1.45 -10.20
CA PRO A 216 10.99 1.04 -8.81
C PRO A 216 9.50 0.82 -8.52
N ILE A 217 8.85 -0.09 -9.26
CA ILE A 217 7.40 -0.35 -9.21
C ILE A 217 7.04 -1.78 -8.83
N ALA A 218 7.98 -2.55 -8.25
CA ALA A 218 7.75 -3.96 -7.91
C ALA A 218 6.51 -4.17 -7.03
N TYR A 219 6.31 -3.30 -6.04
CA TYR A 219 5.17 -3.37 -5.12
C TYR A 219 3.84 -3.17 -5.84
N ILE A 220 3.72 -2.09 -6.61
CA ILE A 220 2.45 -1.77 -7.29
C ILE A 220 2.18 -2.71 -8.47
N LEU A 221 3.23 -3.18 -9.15
CA LEU A 221 3.12 -4.20 -10.20
C LEU A 221 2.54 -5.49 -9.64
N LYS A 222 3.06 -5.96 -8.50
CA LYS A 222 2.51 -7.13 -7.83
C LYS A 222 1.05 -6.93 -7.45
N ALA A 223 0.71 -5.82 -6.81
CA ALA A 223 -0.68 -5.53 -6.42
C ALA A 223 -1.63 -5.57 -7.63
N ARG A 224 -1.24 -4.98 -8.76
CA ARG A 224 -2.03 -4.97 -10.00
C ARG A 224 -2.21 -6.37 -10.58
N THR A 225 -1.14 -7.14 -10.63
CA THR A 225 -1.10 -8.42 -11.36
C THR A 225 -1.48 -9.63 -10.50
N THR A 226 -1.68 -9.45 -9.20
CA THR A 226 -2.15 -10.49 -8.29
C THR A 226 -3.49 -10.12 -7.66
N ILE A 227 -3.51 -9.40 -6.56
CA ILE A 227 -4.73 -9.16 -5.77
C ILE A 227 -5.80 -8.38 -6.55
N LEU A 228 -5.44 -7.34 -7.30
CA LEU A 228 -6.39 -6.60 -8.13
C LEU A 228 -6.92 -7.47 -9.28
N ARG A 229 -6.01 -8.17 -9.98
CA ARG A 229 -6.39 -9.07 -11.08
C ARG A 229 -7.42 -10.11 -10.62
N ASP A 230 -7.23 -10.68 -9.45
CA ASP A 230 -8.02 -11.83 -9.00
C ASP A 230 -9.34 -11.41 -8.33
N LEU A 231 -9.32 -10.34 -7.53
CA LEU A 231 -10.49 -9.91 -6.75
C LEU A 231 -11.23 -8.73 -7.38
N GLY A 232 -10.59 -8.02 -8.29
CA GLY A 232 -11.12 -6.75 -8.82
C GLY A 232 -10.98 -5.63 -7.81
N GLY A 233 -11.76 -4.56 -7.99
CA GLY A 233 -11.74 -3.46 -7.04
C GLY A 233 -11.75 -2.08 -7.69
N ALA A 234 -12.17 -2.04 -8.94
CA ALA A 234 -12.44 -0.80 -9.67
C ALA A 234 -13.77 -0.91 -10.41
#